data_f85cf646439114ebdda878f573b2c64d
#
_entry.id   f85cf646439114ebdda878f573b2c64d
#
_cell.length_a   1.000
_cell.length_b   1.000
_cell.length_c   1.000
_cell.angle_alpha   90.00
_cell.angle_beta   90.00
_cell.angle_gamma   90.00
#
_symmetry.space_group_name_H-M   'P 1'
#
loop_
_entity.id
_entity.type
_entity.pdbx_description
1 polymer ?
#
loop_
_entity_poly.entity_id
_entity_poly.type
_entity_poly.pdbx_seq_one_letter_code
_entity_poly.pdbx_strand_id
1 'polypeptide(L)'
;MSYAYYVFWFTVKQATLSVLLAVPLGGLIARAIVWNHTWWLARLCLRLLGLPFITPVLVGILGFITLFSGFFNVYSLSGIVVAHVIFSSPFVAHYMINAWRFIPEEHYRLATQLHFSSTNILYLVEIPQLRKSVLEVSWICFCLFLNSFTLIMVLGGGPQKTTLSMALYQSLFFFFDSEEGIKFASLQFLLTLSLIFFTYFFKVLPSGSSLKIPSFPPLTAPFQKPLVWIALLIIFLPIMVVIFPSLKAAPMALQSALLWQSLAASLSLSFWIGPLSVFLALAFVSTQSVVGKPLASLYFLLPPALIGAGLFFLSLQTPFIPSIFFLGIMQVLYILPFAYSLLASPYNSIKTTYGPTALSLGLSHLQRFILIEWPLVKRPLATALGMSCALSVGNFASLAFFDSPGTPGLTKLLYEQMGRHFDESMITALLLLFCCYILYQLPHWVLRTHDRTASP
;
A
#
# COMPACT_ATOMS: atom_id res chain seq x y z
N MET A 1 -19.91 27.59 11.26
CA MET A 1 -18.72 26.72 11.46
C MET A 1 -17.69 27.15 10.45
N SER A 2 -16.41 27.28 10.84
CA SER A 2 -15.34 27.61 9.87
C SER A 2 -15.17 26.44 8.89
N TYR A 3 -14.83 26.74 7.63
CA TYR A 3 -14.58 25.72 6.59
C TYR A 3 -13.54 24.69 7.04
N ALA A 4 -12.48 25.13 7.73
CA ALA A 4 -11.46 24.25 8.29
C ALA A 4 -12.01 23.20 9.29
N TYR A 5 -12.97 23.60 10.15
CA TYR A 5 -13.64 22.65 11.05
C TYR A 5 -14.45 21.59 10.29
N TYR A 6 -15.16 21.99 9.24
CA TYR A 6 -15.89 21.07 8.40
C TYR A 6 -14.96 20.05 7.71
N VAL A 7 -13.86 20.52 7.11
CA VAL A 7 -12.85 19.69 6.43
C VAL A 7 -12.21 18.70 7.41
N PHE A 8 -11.88 19.15 8.63
CA PHE A 8 -11.34 18.27 9.68
C PHE A 8 -12.31 17.13 10.02
N TRP A 9 -13.56 17.47 10.30
CA TRP A 9 -14.58 16.47 10.64
C TRP A 9 -14.89 15.54 9.48
N PHE A 10 -14.93 16.03 8.25
CA PHE A 10 -15.10 15.18 7.08
C PHE A 10 -13.93 14.18 6.95
N THR A 11 -12.69 14.63 7.18
CA THR A 11 -11.49 13.78 7.15
C THR A 11 -11.60 12.63 8.17
N VAL A 12 -11.98 12.93 9.41
CA VAL A 12 -12.15 11.92 10.46
C VAL A 12 -13.33 11.01 10.18
N LYS A 13 -14.48 11.57 9.79
CA LYS A 13 -15.71 10.84 9.52
C LYS A 13 -15.54 9.80 8.42
N GLN A 14 -14.97 10.19 7.28
CA GLN A 14 -14.76 9.26 6.14
C GLN A 14 -13.79 8.13 6.52
N ALA A 15 -12.71 8.44 7.26
CA ALA A 15 -11.74 7.43 7.69
C ALA A 15 -12.38 6.43 8.68
N THR A 16 -13.14 6.93 9.67
CA THR A 16 -13.82 6.09 10.65
C THR A 16 -14.83 5.15 9.99
N LEU A 17 -15.70 5.68 9.11
CA LEU A 17 -16.69 4.86 8.39
C LEU A 17 -16.00 3.79 7.52
N SER A 18 -14.92 4.15 6.86
CA SER A 18 -14.16 3.22 6.02
C SER A 18 -13.54 2.09 6.84
N VAL A 19 -12.96 2.37 8.02
CA VAL A 19 -12.42 1.34 8.93
C VAL A 19 -13.52 0.41 9.43
N LEU A 20 -14.64 0.98 9.87
CA LEU A 20 -15.77 0.21 10.41
C LEU A 20 -16.34 -0.82 9.41
N LEU A 21 -16.17 -0.59 8.12
CA LEU A 21 -16.60 -1.52 7.07
C LEU A 21 -15.47 -2.39 6.51
N ALA A 22 -14.28 -1.82 6.29
CA ALA A 22 -13.17 -2.54 5.68
C ALA A 22 -12.59 -3.63 6.59
N VAL A 23 -12.48 -3.36 7.90
CA VAL A 23 -11.87 -4.32 8.83
C VAL A 23 -12.75 -5.55 9.05
N PRO A 24 -14.06 -5.45 9.30
CA PRO A 24 -14.92 -6.62 9.38
C PRO A 24 -14.94 -7.42 8.07
N LEU A 25 -15.07 -6.76 6.91
CA LEU A 25 -15.09 -7.45 5.62
C LEU A 25 -13.77 -8.20 5.37
N GLY A 26 -12.63 -7.53 5.55
CA GLY A 26 -11.32 -8.15 5.40
C GLY A 26 -11.09 -9.30 6.39
N GLY A 27 -11.56 -9.15 7.63
CA GLY A 27 -11.53 -10.20 8.66
C GLY A 27 -12.36 -11.44 8.28
N LEU A 28 -13.57 -11.24 7.75
CA LEU A 28 -14.41 -12.33 7.25
C LEU A 28 -13.78 -13.05 6.06
N ILE A 29 -13.19 -12.29 5.10
CA ILE A 29 -12.44 -12.84 3.98
C ILE A 29 -11.24 -13.66 4.48
N ALA A 30 -10.47 -13.12 5.42
CA ALA A 30 -9.32 -13.80 6.02
C ALA A 30 -9.73 -15.15 6.63
N ARG A 31 -10.78 -15.15 7.44
CA ARG A 31 -11.32 -16.37 8.06
C ARG A 31 -11.74 -17.39 7.01
N ALA A 32 -12.47 -16.96 5.99
CA ALA A 32 -12.93 -17.84 4.92
C ALA A 32 -11.76 -18.49 4.17
N ILE A 33 -10.70 -17.76 3.90
CA ILE A 33 -9.49 -18.28 3.25
C ILE A 33 -8.76 -19.27 4.16
N VAL A 34 -8.54 -18.93 5.43
CA VAL A 34 -7.84 -19.77 6.41
C VAL A 34 -8.58 -21.09 6.64
N TRP A 35 -9.90 -21.05 6.80
CA TRP A 35 -10.72 -22.23 7.06
C TRP A 35 -10.94 -23.13 5.82
N ASN A 36 -10.71 -22.59 4.60
CA ASN A 36 -10.82 -23.34 3.36
C ASN A 36 -9.47 -23.45 2.62
N HIS A 37 -8.34 -23.40 3.35
CA HIS A 37 -6.99 -23.37 2.80
C HIS A 37 -6.66 -24.57 1.87
N THR A 38 -7.34 -25.71 2.04
CA THR A 38 -7.20 -26.88 1.15
C THR A 38 -7.88 -26.68 -0.20
N TRP A 39 -8.85 -25.77 -0.30
CA TRP A 39 -9.56 -25.49 -1.53
C TRP A 39 -8.68 -24.67 -2.49
N TRP A 40 -8.64 -25.07 -3.77
CA TRP A 40 -7.75 -24.46 -4.75
C TRP A 40 -7.98 -22.95 -4.95
N LEU A 41 -9.26 -22.49 -4.89
CA LEU A 41 -9.58 -21.05 -4.97
C LEU A 41 -9.08 -20.27 -3.75
N ALA A 42 -9.13 -20.80 -2.55
CA ALA A 42 -8.59 -20.17 -1.37
C ALA A 42 -7.05 -20.06 -1.46
N ARG A 43 -6.39 -21.10 -2.00
CA ARG A 43 -4.94 -21.06 -2.28
C ARG A 43 -4.60 -20.03 -3.36
N LEU A 44 -5.42 -19.91 -4.40
CA LEU A 44 -5.27 -18.89 -5.42
C LEU A 44 -5.42 -17.48 -4.79
N CYS A 45 -6.47 -17.27 -3.99
CA CYS A 45 -6.66 -16.02 -3.23
C CYS A 45 -5.42 -15.66 -2.39
N LEU A 46 -4.88 -16.61 -1.63
CA LEU A 46 -3.67 -16.40 -0.83
C LEU A 46 -2.48 -15.87 -1.65
N ARG A 47 -2.31 -16.40 -2.86
CA ARG A 47 -1.22 -15.95 -3.76
C ARG A 47 -1.49 -14.57 -4.35
N LEU A 48 -2.75 -14.24 -4.57
CA LEU A 48 -3.16 -13.02 -5.27
C LEU A 48 -3.46 -11.84 -4.34
N LEU A 49 -3.57 -12.05 -3.01
CA LEU A 49 -3.77 -10.98 -2.03
C LEU A 49 -2.65 -9.91 -2.06
N GLY A 50 -1.49 -10.23 -2.62
CA GLY A 50 -0.40 -9.29 -2.85
C GLY A 50 -0.57 -8.37 -4.06
N LEU A 51 -1.42 -8.74 -5.05
CA LEU A 51 -1.60 -7.97 -6.29
C LEU A 51 -2.08 -6.52 -6.06
N PRO A 52 -3.05 -6.25 -5.17
CA PRO A 52 -3.51 -4.88 -4.93
C PRO A 52 -2.41 -3.92 -4.48
N PHE A 53 -1.34 -4.41 -3.85
CA PHE A 53 -0.21 -3.57 -3.45
C PHE A 53 0.66 -3.09 -4.61
N ILE A 54 0.65 -3.83 -5.73
CA ILE A 54 1.41 -3.50 -6.93
C ILE A 54 0.57 -2.65 -7.87
N THR A 55 -0.76 -2.76 -7.75
CA THR A 55 -1.71 -2.03 -8.60
C THR A 55 -1.72 -0.55 -8.25
N PRO A 56 -1.41 0.36 -9.18
CA PRO A 56 -1.51 1.79 -8.95
C PRO A 56 -2.92 2.20 -8.53
N VAL A 57 -3.02 3.03 -7.50
CA VAL A 57 -4.31 3.45 -6.92
C VAL A 57 -5.25 4.07 -7.97
N LEU A 58 -4.70 4.88 -8.89
CA LEU A 58 -5.50 5.50 -9.97
C LEU A 58 -6.14 4.48 -10.90
N VAL A 59 -5.46 3.38 -11.22
CA VAL A 59 -6.03 2.31 -12.04
C VAL A 59 -7.19 1.64 -11.33
N GLY A 60 -7.03 1.39 -10.02
CA GLY A 60 -8.13 0.87 -9.19
C GLY A 60 -9.33 1.81 -9.18
N ILE A 61 -9.09 3.12 -9.02
CA ILE A 61 -10.15 4.14 -9.02
C ILE A 61 -10.85 4.22 -10.39
N LEU A 62 -10.11 4.16 -11.50
CA LEU A 62 -10.69 4.13 -12.84
C LEU A 62 -11.61 2.92 -13.02
N GLY A 63 -11.14 1.73 -12.63
CA GLY A 63 -11.95 0.51 -12.63
C GLY A 63 -13.19 0.62 -11.73
N PHE A 64 -13.05 1.25 -10.56
CA PHE A 64 -14.16 1.50 -9.64
C PHE A 64 -15.21 2.44 -10.26
N ILE A 65 -14.80 3.56 -10.85
CA ILE A 65 -15.71 4.49 -11.51
C ILE A 65 -16.44 3.78 -12.64
N THR A 66 -15.73 3.08 -13.51
CA THR A 66 -16.31 2.37 -14.65
C THR A 66 -17.36 1.35 -14.23
N LEU A 67 -17.10 0.65 -13.11
CA LEU A 67 -17.99 -0.38 -12.63
C LEU A 67 -19.23 0.16 -11.92
N PHE A 68 -19.06 1.17 -11.06
CA PHE A 68 -20.09 1.59 -10.12
C PHE A 68 -20.82 2.87 -10.48
N SER A 69 -20.37 3.65 -11.48
CA SER A 69 -21.00 4.93 -11.86
C SER A 69 -22.45 4.78 -12.31
N GLY A 70 -22.82 3.61 -12.87
CA GLY A 70 -24.20 3.31 -13.27
C GLY A 70 -25.14 2.89 -12.12
N PHE A 71 -24.60 2.56 -10.95
CA PHE A 71 -25.40 2.07 -9.83
C PHE A 71 -25.66 3.13 -8.76
N PHE A 72 -24.69 4.02 -8.50
CA PHE A 72 -24.83 5.11 -7.54
C PHE A 72 -23.83 6.24 -7.83
N ASN A 73 -24.02 7.39 -7.18
CA ASN A 73 -23.09 8.50 -7.32
C ASN A 73 -21.74 8.17 -6.63
N VAL A 74 -20.76 7.80 -7.44
CA VAL A 74 -19.39 7.48 -6.98
C VAL A 74 -18.65 8.70 -6.42
N TYR A 75 -19.03 9.92 -6.85
CA TYR A 75 -18.47 11.19 -6.38
C TYR A 75 -19.18 11.66 -5.09
N SER A 76 -19.27 10.78 -4.10
CA SER A 76 -19.99 11.01 -2.84
C SER A 76 -19.22 10.41 -1.66
N LEU A 77 -19.62 10.75 -0.43
CA LEU A 77 -19.06 10.13 0.77
C LEU A 77 -19.20 8.60 0.72
N SER A 78 -20.36 8.10 0.27
CA SER A 78 -20.56 6.65 0.09
C SER A 78 -19.62 6.06 -0.94
N GLY A 79 -19.38 6.75 -2.06
CA GLY A 79 -18.41 6.32 -3.07
C GLY A 79 -16.97 6.25 -2.52
N ILE A 80 -16.53 7.26 -1.77
CA ILE A 80 -15.23 7.28 -1.10
C ILE A 80 -15.10 6.10 -0.12
N VAL A 81 -16.11 5.88 0.72
CA VAL A 81 -16.10 4.80 1.72
C VAL A 81 -16.09 3.42 1.05
N VAL A 82 -16.93 3.20 0.03
CA VAL A 82 -16.97 1.93 -0.71
C VAL A 82 -15.65 1.67 -1.42
N ALA A 83 -15.05 2.68 -2.05
CA ALA A 83 -13.74 2.56 -2.68
C ALA A 83 -12.65 2.19 -1.66
N HIS A 84 -12.60 2.86 -0.50
CA HIS A 84 -11.69 2.48 0.59
C HIS A 84 -11.89 1.05 1.04
N VAL A 85 -13.13 0.59 1.21
CA VAL A 85 -13.46 -0.79 1.62
C VAL A 85 -12.95 -1.79 0.59
N ILE A 86 -13.22 -1.57 -0.70
CA ILE A 86 -12.79 -2.46 -1.79
C ILE A 86 -11.26 -2.54 -1.86
N PHE A 87 -10.57 -1.40 -1.83
CA PHE A 87 -9.11 -1.40 -2.01
C PHE A 87 -8.36 -1.89 -0.77
N SER A 88 -8.92 -1.74 0.41
CA SER A 88 -8.24 -2.09 1.66
C SER A 88 -8.62 -3.45 2.22
N SER A 89 -9.76 -4.04 1.82
CA SER A 89 -10.15 -5.38 2.29
C SER A 89 -9.10 -6.46 2.02
N PRO A 90 -8.41 -6.50 0.86
CA PRO A 90 -7.34 -7.46 0.61
C PRO A 90 -6.13 -7.25 1.55
N PHE A 91 -5.82 -5.99 1.88
CA PHE A 91 -4.78 -5.66 2.84
C PHE A 91 -5.12 -6.16 4.24
N VAL A 92 -6.32 -5.85 4.72
CA VAL A 92 -6.83 -6.33 6.01
C VAL A 92 -6.84 -7.86 6.05
N ALA A 93 -7.33 -8.51 4.97
CA ALA A 93 -7.36 -9.96 4.89
C ALA A 93 -5.94 -10.55 4.96
N HIS A 94 -4.98 -10.01 4.22
CA HIS A 94 -3.59 -10.43 4.26
C HIS A 94 -2.98 -10.30 5.66
N TYR A 95 -3.20 -9.16 6.32
CA TYR A 95 -2.72 -8.92 7.68
C TYR A 95 -3.34 -9.91 8.67
N MET A 96 -4.64 -10.08 8.62
CA MET A 96 -5.38 -10.97 9.51
C MET A 96 -5.05 -12.45 9.30
N ILE A 97 -4.84 -12.91 8.05
CA ILE A 97 -4.39 -14.29 7.77
C ILE A 97 -3.07 -14.58 8.48
N ASN A 98 -2.13 -13.63 8.45
CA ASN A 98 -0.87 -13.79 9.16
C ASN A 98 -1.09 -13.91 10.69
N ALA A 99 -2.01 -13.12 11.26
CA ALA A 99 -2.37 -13.24 12.67
C ALA A 99 -3.06 -14.58 13.00
N TRP A 100 -3.97 -15.06 12.15
CA TRP A 100 -4.64 -16.36 12.32
C TRP A 100 -3.68 -17.54 12.38
N ARG A 101 -2.60 -17.50 11.59
CA ARG A 101 -1.57 -18.55 11.55
C ARG A 101 -0.80 -18.70 12.86
N PHE A 102 -0.86 -17.73 13.77
CA PHE A 102 -0.22 -17.80 15.07
C PHE A 102 -1.11 -18.39 16.17
N ILE A 103 -2.39 -18.68 15.88
CA ILE A 103 -3.27 -19.38 16.81
C ILE A 103 -2.81 -20.85 16.88
N PRO A 104 -2.47 -21.36 18.09
CA PRO A 104 -2.03 -22.74 18.24
C PRO A 104 -3.09 -23.75 17.79
N GLU A 105 -2.67 -24.80 17.11
CA GLU A 105 -3.57 -25.84 16.59
C GLU A 105 -4.31 -26.57 17.73
N GLU A 106 -3.68 -26.65 18.91
CA GLU A 106 -4.24 -27.26 20.11
C GLU A 106 -5.57 -26.62 20.51
N HIS A 107 -5.72 -25.31 20.35
CA HIS A 107 -6.97 -24.61 20.65
C HIS A 107 -8.11 -25.07 19.73
N TYR A 108 -7.81 -25.32 18.45
CA TYR A 108 -8.81 -25.85 17.53
C TYR A 108 -9.13 -27.32 17.79
N ARG A 109 -8.13 -28.15 18.15
CA ARG A 109 -8.33 -29.54 18.53
C ARG A 109 -9.19 -29.67 19.79
N LEU A 110 -8.93 -28.83 20.80
CA LEU A 110 -9.77 -28.79 22.01
C LEU A 110 -11.21 -28.35 21.67
N ALA A 111 -11.38 -27.32 20.86
CA ALA A 111 -12.69 -26.86 20.43
C ALA A 111 -13.48 -27.94 19.67
N THR A 112 -12.81 -28.76 18.85
CA THR A 112 -13.46 -29.89 18.19
C THR A 112 -13.85 -31.00 19.15
N GLN A 113 -13.03 -31.32 20.15
CA GLN A 113 -13.37 -32.30 21.19
C GLN A 113 -14.57 -31.85 22.03
N LEU A 114 -14.70 -30.55 22.26
CA LEU A 114 -15.84 -29.94 22.97
C LEU A 114 -17.06 -29.74 22.07
N HIS A 115 -17.03 -30.20 20.83
CA HIS A 115 -18.10 -30.02 19.83
C HIS A 115 -18.55 -28.57 19.63
N PHE A 116 -17.61 -27.60 19.69
CA PHE A 116 -17.91 -26.21 19.47
C PHE A 116 -18.40 -25.94 18.05
N SER A 117 -19.48 -25.19 17.93
CA SER A 117 -19.94 -24.68 16.63
C SER A 117 -18.91 -23.68 16.06
N SER A 118 -18.95 -23.45 14.74
CA SER A 118 -18.10 -22.43 14.08
C SER A 118 -18.21 -21.04 14.73
N THR A 119 -19.38 -20.70 15.22
CA THR A 119 -19.65 -19.44 15.94
C THR A 119 -18.97 -19.42 17.30
N ASN A 120 -19.06 -20.52 18.06
CA ASN A 120 -18.40 -20.64 19.36
C ASN A 120 -16.86 -20.59 19.22
N ILE A 121 -16.31 -21.21 18.17
CA ILE A 121 -14.88 -21.12 17.87
C ILE A 121 -14.48 -19.67 17.59
N LEU A 122 -15.30 -18.93 16.80
CA LEU A 122 -15.03 -17.53 16.53
C LEU A 122 -14.96 -16.70 17.83
N TYR A 123 -15.96 -16.80 18.68
CA TYR A 123 -16.05 -15.95 19.89
C TYR A 123 -15.11 -16.38 21.02
N LEU A 124 -14.91 -17.68 21.23
CA LEU A 124 -14.16 -18.19 22.38
C LEU A 124 -12.68 -18.46 22.08
N VAL A 125 -12.33 -18.72 20.82
CA VAL A 125 -10.94 -19.03 20.42
C VAL A 125 -10.34 -17.91 19.56
N GLU A 126 -10.99 -17.56 18.44
CA GLU A 126 -10.37 -16.69 17.44
C GLU A 126 -10.36 -15.21 17.87
N ILE A 127 -11.51 -14.63 18.25
CA ILE A 127 -11.59 -13.21 18.63
C ILE A 127 -10.65 -12.86 19.80
N PRO A 128 -10.57 -13.63 20.91
CA PRO A 128 -9.65 -13.32 21.99
C PRO A 128 -8.18 -13.30 21.57
N GLN A 129 -7.78 -14.20 20.67
CA GLN A 129 -6.40 -14.29 20.17
C GLN A 129 -6.09 -13.16 19.16
N LEU A 130 -7.08 -12.77 18.35
CA LEU A 130 -6.92 -11.81 17.27
C LEU A 130 -7.17 -10.36 17.68
N ARG A 131 -7.73 -10.11 18.89
CA ARG A 131 -8.13 -8.76 19.33
C ARG A 131 -7.03 -7.71 19.14
N LYS A 132 -5.78 -8.06 19.44
CA LYS A 132 -4.64 -7.14 19.27
C LYS A 132 -4.38 -6.85 17.80
N SER A 133 -4.38 -7.86 16.95
CA SER A 133 -4.16 -7.71 15.51
C SER A 133 -5.30 -6.96 14.82
N VAL A 134 -6.54 -7.14 15.28
CA VAL A 134 -7.69 -6.35 14.82
C VAL A 134 -7.50 -4.87 15.16
N LEU A 135 -7.09 -4.54 16.38
CA LEU A 135 -6.82 -3.16 16.79
C LEU A 135 -5.66 -2.55 15.98
N GLU A 136 -4.57 -3.32 15.77
CA GLU A 136 -3.42 -2.90 14.98
C GLU A 136 -3.81 -2.58 13.53
N VAL A 137 -4.50 -3.52 12.85
CA VAL A 137 -4.91 -3.29 11.46
C VAL A 137 -5.97 -2.19 11.33
N SER A 138 -6.87 -2.05 12.30
CA SER A 138 -7.83 -0.94 12.34
C SER A 138 -7.13 0.40 12.42
N TRP A 139 -6.12 0.50 13.27
CA TRP A 139 -5.32 1.71 13.42
C TRP A 139 -4.53 2.04 12.14
N ILE A 140 -3.88 1.05 11.55
CA ILE A 140 -3.15 1.22 10.29
C ILE A 140 -4.10 1.72 9.19
N CYS A 141 -5.27 1.07 9.02
CA CYS A 141 -6.26 1.48 8.04
C CYS A 141 -6.78 2.90 8.31
N PHE A 142 -7.02 3.25 9.58
CA PHE A 142 -7.46 4.59 9.96
C PHE A 142 -6.45 5.65 9.54
N CYS A 143 -5.16 5.44 9.82
CA CYS A 143 -4.09 6.34 9.40
C CYS A 143 -3.99 6.44 7.86
N LEU A 144 -4.10 5.31 7.15
CA LEU A 144 -4.09 5.29 5.68
C LEU A 144 -5.26 6.07 5.07
N PHE A 145 -6.46 5.93 5.64
CA PHE A 145 -7.65 6.63 5.13
C PHE A 145 -7.64 8.13 5.47
N LEU A 146 -7.10 8.53 6.63
CA LEU A 146 -6.87 9.93 6.95
C LEU A 146 -5.91 10.60 5.95
N ASN A 147 -4.91 9.85 5.49
CA ASN A 147 -3.86 10.32 4.59
C ASN A 147 -4.16 10.06 3.11
N SER A 148 -5.38 9.58 2.80
CA SER A 148 -5.81 9.28 1.42
C SER A 148 -5.94 10.55 0.59
N PHE A 149 -4.95 10.82 -0.26
CA PHE A 149 -4.90 11.99 -1.15
C PHE A 149 -5.46 11.66 -2.54
N THR A 150 -4.87 10.69 -3.23
CA THR A 150 -5.21 10.36 -4.62
C THR A 150 -6.69 9.99 -4.81
N LEU A 151 -7.24 9.19 -3.90
CA LEU A 151 -8.63 8.75 -3.97
C LEU A 151 -9.59 9.94 -3.78
N ILE A 152 -9.31 10.80 -2.81
CA ILE A 152 -10.12 12.00 -2.55
C ILE A 152 -10.01 13.00 -3.69
N MET A 153 -8.84 13.13 -4.32
CA MET A 153 -8.65 14.02 -5.46
C MET A 153 -9.54 13.63 -6.64
N VAL A 154 -9.73 12.33 -6.87
CA VAL A 154 -10.57 11.83 -7.98
C VAL A 154 -12.04 11.76 -7.60
N LEU A 155 -12.39 11.21 -6.43
CA LEU A 155 -13.78 10.95 -6.03
C LEU A 155 -14.39 12.05 -5.16
N GLY A 156 -13.60 12.97 -4.61
CA GLY A 156 -14.06 14.00 -3.70
C GLY A 156 -15.03 15.02 -4.30
N GLY A 157 -14.83 15.43 -5.52
CA GLY A 157 -15.80 16.17 -6.34
C GLY A 157 -16.28 17.53 -5.81
N GLY A 158 -15.49 18.25 -5.00
CA GLY A 158 -15.79 19.63 -4.61
C GLY A 158 -15.65 19.95 -3.10
N PRO A 159 -15.91 21.19 -2.69
CA PRO A 159 -15.56 21.71 -1.35
C PRO A 159 -16.26 20.97 -0.19
N GLN A 160 -17.43 20.39 -0.44
CA GLN A 160 -18.18 19.65 0.59
C GLN A 160 -17.61 18.23 0.87
N LYS A 161 -16.66 17.74 0.04
CA LYS A 161 -16.12 16.38 0.14
C LYS A 161 -14.61 16.40 0.09
N THR A 162 -14.04 17.37 0.78
CA THR A 162 -12.61 17.66 0.80
C THR A 162 -12.00 17.24 2.15
N THR A 163 -10.86 16.54 2.11
CA THR A 163 -10.07 16.23 3.32
C THR A 163 -8.98 17.29 3.55
N LEU A 164 -8.36 17.27 4.73
CA LEU A 164 -7.26 18.19 5.05
C LEU A 164 -6.13 18.16 4.01
N SER A 165 -5.73 16.97 3.58
CA SER A 165 -4.68 16.80 2.55
C SER A 165 -5.10 17.41 1.21
N MET A 166 -6.37 17.30 0.84
CA MET A 166 -6.87 17.85 -0.42
C MET A 166 -7.08 19.36 -0.32
N ALA A 167 -7.60 19.87 0.82
CA ALA A 167 -7.75 21.30 1.06
C ALA A 167 -6.39 22.01 1.03
N LEU A 168 -5.37 21.43 1.66
CA LEU A 168 -4.00 21.90 1.60
C LEU A 168 -3.50 22.02 0.14
N TYR A 169 -3.69 20.98 -0.65
CA TYR A 169 -3.31 20.98 -2.06
C TYR A 169 -4.06 22.04 -2.87
N GLN A 170 -5.38 22.13 -2.68
CA GLN A 170 -6.22 23.11 -3.37
C GLN A 170 -5.82 24.54 -3.05
N SER A 171 -5.58 24.86 -1.77
CA SER A 171 -5.12 26.20 -1.36
C SER A 171 -3.82 26.60 -2.05
N LEU A 172 -2.86 25.68 -2.20
CA LEU A 172 -1.56 26.00 -2.80
C LEU A 172 -1.59 26.07 -4.33
N PHE A 173 -2.32 25.13 -5.02
CA PHE A 173 -2.20 24.94 -6.47
C PHE A 173 -3.42 25.42 -7.27
N PHE A 174 -4.58 25.60 -6.65
CA PHE A 174 -5.78 26.08 -7.32
C PHE A 174 -6.12 27.52 -6.92
N PHE A 175 -6.03 27.83 -5.65
CA PHE A 175 -6.38 29.17 -5.13
C PHE A 175 -5.18 30.08 -4.99
N PHE A 176 -3.96 29.54 -5.02
CA PHE A 176 -2.70 30.26 -4.81
C PHE A 176 -2.67 31.08 -3.50
N ASP A 177 -3.40 30.59 -2.50
CA ASP A 177 -3.49 31.19 -1.17
C ASP A 177 -2.55 30.46 -0.20
N SER A 178 -1.35 31.01 -0.07
CA SER A 178 -0.33 30.45 0.82
C SER A 178 -0.71 30.54 2.31
N GLU A 179 -1.49 31.56 2.70
CA GLU A 179 -1.92 31.72 4.09
C GLU A 179 -2.91 30.63 4.49
N GLU A 180 -3.91 30.38 3.67
CA GLU A 180 -4.85 29.28 3.89
C GLU A 180 -4.15 27.90 3.78
N GLY A 181 -3.21 27.77 2.84
CA GLY A 181 -2.35 26.59 2.72
C GLY A 181 -1.57 26.28 3.99
N ILE A 182 -0.95 27.28 4.61
CA ILE A 182 -0.23 27.13 5.90
C ILE A 182 -1.19 26.73 7.02
N LYS A 183 -2.41 27.28 7.07
CA LYS A 183 -3.43 26.87 8.07
C LYS A 183 -3.78 25.39 7.94
N PHE A 184 -4.05 24.89 6.72
CA PHE A 184 -4.33 23.47 6.51
C PHE A 184 -3.11 22.58 6.75
N ALA A 185 -1.90 23.01 6.37
CA ALA A 185 -0.66 22.32 6.69
C ALA A 185 -0.46 22.18 8.21
N SER A 186 -0.72 23.23 8.96
CA SER A 186 -0.61 23.24 10.43
C SER A 186 -1.60 22.28 11.07
N LEU A 187 -2.87 22.28 10.63
CA LEU A 187 -3.88 21.35 11.10
C LEU A 187 -3.52 19.89 10.77
N GLN A 188 -3.04 19.64 9.56
CA GLN A 188 -2.58 18.32 9.13
C GLN A 188 -1.37 17.85 9.94
N PHE A 189 -0.43 18.75 10.23
CA PHE A 189 0.74 18.47 11.06
C PHE A 189 0.35 18.14 12.50
N LEU A 190 -0.56 18.90 13.11
CA LEU A 190 -1.07 18.63 14.46
C LEU A 190 -1.81 17.30 14.52
N LEU A 191 -2.63 16.99 13.51
CA LEU A 191 -3.28 15.68 13.39
C LEU A 191 -2.23 14.55 13.31
N THR A 192 -1.22 14.71 12.48
CA THR A 192 -0.13 13.73 12.32
C THR A 192 0.63 13.53 13.63
N LEU A 193 0.97 14.60 14.34
CA LEU A 193 1.62 14.52 15.67
C LEU A 193 0.75 13.77 16.67
N SER A 194 -0.55 14.03 16.69
CA SER A 194 -1.49 13.31 17.58
C SER A 194 -1.54 11.82 17.27
N LEU A 195 -1.53 11.44 15.99
CA LEU A 195 -1.49 10.04 15.56
C LEU A 195 -0.15 9.36 15.96
N ILE A 196 0.98 10.05 15.79
CA ILE A 196 2.29 9.57 16.23
C ILE A 196 2.28 9.34 17.73
N PHE A 197 1.87 10.35 18.51
CA PHE A 197 1.79 10.26 19.96
C PHE A 197 0.91 9.08 20.40
N PHE A 198 -0.28 8.94 19.82
CA PHE A 198 -1.19 7.83 20.13
C PHE A 198 -0.55 6.48 19.79
N THR A 199 0.10 6.34 18.63
CA THR A 199 0.73 5.11 18.19
C THR A 199 1.81 4.64 19.18
N TYR A 200 2.66 5.57 19.65
CA TYR A 200 3.74 5.25 20.58
C TYR A 200 3.23 5.04 22.01
N PHE A 201 2.31 5.87 22.47
CA PHE A 201 1.77 5.78 23.83
C PHE A 201 0.99 4.48 24.06
N PHE A 202 0.14 4.09 23.11
CA PHE A 202 -0.66 2.86 23.19
C PHE A 202 0.06 1.62 22.64
N LYS A 203 1.30 1.74 22.16
CA LYS A 203 2.09 0.65 21.56
C LYS A 203 1.34 -0.14 20.49
N VAL A 204 0.57 0.57 19.67
CA VAL A 204 -0.22 -0.01 18.56
C VAL A 204 0.66 -0.26 17.32
N LEU A 205 1.92 -0.57 17.50
CA LEU A 205 2.83 -0.90 16.42
C LEU A 205 2.66 -2.37 16.03
N PRO A 206 2.73 -2.69 14.73
CA PRO A 206 2.70 -4.08 14.27
C PRO A 206 3.78 -4.88 14.99
N SER A 207 3.38 -5.94 15.65
CA SER A 207 4.32 -6.88 16.27
C SER A 207 5.01 -7.63 15.14
N GLY A 208 6.33 -7.54 15.07
CA GLY A 208 7.11 -8.25 14.03
C GLY A 208 6.75 -9.74 14.00
N SER A 209 6.65 -10.29 12.80
CA SER A 209 6.34 -11.69 12.57
C SER A 209 7.36 -12.59 13.28
N SER A 210 6.90 -13.35 14.26
CA SER A 210 7.67 -14.44 14.85
C SER A 210 7.87 -15.54 13.80
N LEU A 211 9.04 -16.15 13.76
CA LEU A 211 9.41 -17.26 12.87
C LEU A 211 8.71 -18.59 13.23
N LYS A 212 7.54 -18.56 13.85
CA LYS A 212 6.76 -19.78 14.08
C LYS A 212 6.25 -20.34 12.74
N ILE A 213 6.35 -21.65 12.60
CA ILE A 213 5.79 -22.38 11.46
C ILE A 213 4.28 -22.12 11.44
N PRO A 214 3.75 -21.51 10.38
CA PRO A 214 2.33 -21.19 10.32
C PRO A 214 1.51 -22.47 10.26
N SER A 215 0.59 -22.64 11.19
CA SER A 215 -0.39 -23.73 11.20
C SER A 215 -1.75 -23.23 10.68
N PHE A 216 -2.47 -24.08 9.99
CA PHE A 216 -3.84 -23.81 9.60
C PHE A 216 -4.78 -24.65 10.48
N PRO A 217 -6.00 -24.16 10.80
CA PRO A 217 -6.95 -24.94 11.55
C PRO A 217 -7.30 -26.23 10.78
N PRO A 218 -7.41 -27.38 11.44
CA PRO A 218 -7.76 -28.67 10.82
C PRO A 218 -9.22 -28.74 10.40
N LEU A 219 -9.95 -27.65 10.48
CA LEU A 219 -11.38 -27.53 10.23
C LEU A 219 -11.64 -26.88 8.87
N THR A 220 -12.73 -27.28 8.22
CA THR A 220 -13.22 -26.68 6.98
C THR A 220 -14.61 -26.09 7.20
N ALA A 221 -14.88 -24.94 6.58
CA ALA A 221 -16.17 -24.27 6.66
C ALA A 221 -16.73 -24.01 5.25
N PRO A 222 -17.38 -25.00 4.62
CA PRO A 222 -17.87 -24.89 3.24
C PRO A 222 -18.83 -23.70 3.04
N PHE A 223 -19.62 -23.36 4.06
CA PHE A 223 -20.56 -22.24 4.03
C PHE A 223 -19.88 -20.87 3.91
N GLN A 224 -18.57 -20.78 4.14
CA GLN A 224 -17.77 -19.54 3.95
C GLN A 224 -17.15 -19.42 2.55
N LYS A 225 -17.28 -20.42 1.68
CA LYS A 225 -16.76 -20.37 0.30
C LYS A 225 -17.23 -19.16 -0.51
N PRO A 226 -18.47 -18.66 -0.39
CA PRO A 226 -18.88 -17.43 -1.07
C PRO A 226 -18.01 -16.21 -0.75
N LEU A 227 -17.48 -16.10 0.47
CA LEU A 227 -16.57 -15.01 0.85
C LEU A 227 -15.22 -15.07 0.09
N VAL A 228 -14.76 -16.27 -0.28
CA VAL A 228 -13.57 -16.42 -1.11
C VAL A 228 -13.85 -15.93 -2.54
N TRP A 229 -15.04 -16.16 -3.08
CA TRP A 229 -15.46 -15.58 -4.37
C TRP A 229 -15.56 -14.06 -4.29
N ILE A 230 -16.13 -13.50 -3.22
CA ILE A 230 -16.17 -12.05 -3.00
C ILE A 230 -14.75 -11.48 -2.97
N ALA A 231 -13.81 -12.14 -2.30
CA ALA A 231 -12.40 -11.72 -2.30
C ALA A 231 -11.79 -11.70 -3.71
N LEU A 232 -12.02 -12.73 -4.51
CA LEU A 232 -11.56 -12.78 -5.89
C LEU A 232 -12.19 -11.68 -6.74
N LEU A 233 -13.49 -11.43 -6.60
CA LEU A 233 -14.18 -10.34 -7.27
C LEU A 233 -13.58 -8.97 -6.88
N ILE A 234 -13.34 -8.72 -5.61
CA ILE A 234 -12.72 -7.47 -5.12
C ILE A 234 -11.33 -7.27 -5.74
N ILE A 235 -10.53 -8.34 -5.87
CA ILE A 235 -9.18 -8.26 -6.42
C ILE A 235 -9.20 -8.07 -7.94
N PHE A 236 -9.99 -8.87 -8.65
CA PHE A 236 -9.93 -8.92 -10.11
C PHE A 236 -10.85 -7.95 -10.83
N LEU A 237 -12.02 -7.65 -10.25
CA LEU A 237 -13.06 -6.92 -10.97
C LEU A 237 -12.62 -5.51 -11.42
N PRO A 238 -11.96 -4.69 -10.57
CA PRO A 238 -11.45 -3.39 -11.01
C PRO A 238 -10.40 -3.49 -12.12
N ILE A 239 -9.60 -4.57 -12.12
CA ILE A 239 -8.57 -4.82 -13.13
C ILE A 239 -9.21 -5.28 -14.45
N MET A 240 -10.14 -6.22 -14.41
CA MET A 240 -10.81 -6.77 -15.59
C MET A 240 -11.63 -5.70 -16.34
N VAL A 241 -12.28 -4.80 -15.59
CA VAL A 241 -13.06 -3.71 -16.17
C VAL A 241 -12.17 -2.71 -16.91
N VAL A 242 -10.90 -2.59 -16.57
CA VAL A 242 -9.94 -1.76 -17.33
C VAL A 242 -9.45 -2.49 -18.59
N ILE A 243 -9.20 -3.80 -18.50
CA ILE A 243 -8.62 -4.59 -19.61
C ILE A 243 -9.57 -4.63 -20.82
N PHE A 244 -10.85 -4.94 -20.63
CA PHE A 244 -11.78 -5.14 -21.75
C PHE A 244 -12.03 -3.89 -22.62
N PRO A 245 -12.29 -2.69 -22.06
CA PRO A 245 -12.43 -1.48 -22.88
C PRO A 245 -11.12 -1.06 -23.54
N SER A 246 -9.96 -1.24 -22.88
CA SER A 246 -8.67 -0.85 -23.44
C SER A 246 -8.33 -1.57 -24.75
N LEU A 247 -8.80 -2.80 -24.94
CA LEU A 247 -8.59 -3.55 -26.18
C LEU A 247 -9.29 -2.88 -27.39
N LYS A 248 -10.41 -2.16 -27.18
CA LYS A 248 -11.13 -1.44 -28.24
C LYS A 248 -10.47 -0.10 -28.59
N ALA A 249 -9.94 0.59 -27.60
CA ALA A 249 -9.35 1.93 -27.77
C ALA A 249 -7.85 1.89 -28.17
N ALA A 250 -7.22 0.69 -28.16
CA ALA A 250 -5.79 0.50 -28.39
C ALA A 250 -5.22 1.14 -29.67
N PRO A 251 -5.83 1.01 -30.86
CA PRO A 251 -5.18 1.48 -32.09
C PRO A 251 -4.91 2.99 -32.13
N MET A 252 -5.78 3.77 -31.50
CA MET A 252 -5.73 5.24 -31.56
C MET A 252 -4.79 5.82 -30.49
N ALA A 253 -4.88 5.32 -29.27
CA ALA A 253 -4.09 5.83 -28.14
C ALA A 253 -2.60 5.44 -28.23
N LEU A 254 -2.26 4.27 -28.78
CA LEU A 254 -0.88 3.84 -28.97
C LEU A 254 -0.08 4.69 -29.99
N GLN A 255 -0.77 5.48 -30.84
CA GLN A 255 -0.15 6.42 -31.75
C GLN A 255 0.27 7.74 -31.08
N SER A 256 -0.17 7.99 -29.84
CA SER A 256 0.14 9.22 -29.11
C SER A 256 1.61 9.28 -28.70
N ALA A 257 2.36 10.24 -29.24
CA ALA A 257 3.75 10.50 -28.82
C ALA A 257 3.85 10.85 -27.34
N LEU A 258 2.85 11.54 -26.78
CA LEU A 258 2.78 11.93 -25.37
C LEU A 258 2.72 10.71 -24.45
N LEU A 259 2.00 9.66 -24.84
CA LEU A 259 1.92 8.42 -24.08
C LEU A 259 3.32 7.78 -23.90
N TRP A 260 4.08 7.68 -24.97
CA TRP A 260 5.41 7.08 -24.95
C TRP A 260 6.44 7.94 -24.21
N GLN A 261 6.33 9.26 -24.33
CA GLN A 261 7.16 10.19 -23.56
C GLN A 261 6.88 10.09 -22.07
N SER A 262 5.61 10.04 -21.68
CA SER A 262 5.18 9.88 -20.27
C SER A 262 5.61 8.54 -19.69
N LEU A 263 5.56 7.47 -20.49
CA LEU A 263 6.06 6.16 -20.13
C LEU A 263 7.59 6.20 -19.88
N ALA A 264 8.34 6.77 -20.81
CA ALA A 264 9.79 6.91 -20.69
C ALA A 264 10.18 7.74 -19.45
N ALA A 265 9.49 8.85 -19.21
CA ALA A 265 9.71 9.69 -18.02
C ALA A 265 9.46 8.91 -16.72
N SER A 266 8.35 8.18 -16.62
CA SER A 266 8.04 7.37 -15.44
C SER A 266 9.02 6.23 -15.20
N LEU A 267 9.44 5.54 -16.26
CA LEU A 267 10.41 4.45 -16.16
C LEU A 267 11.80 4.98 -15.78
N SER A 268 12.23 6.12 -16.33
CA SER A 268 13.53 6.73 -15.99
C SER A 268 13.56 7.15 -14.52
N LEU A 269 12.50 7.78 -14.01
CA LEU A 269 12.39 8.12 -12.58
C LEU A 269 12.45 6.88 -11.71
N SER A 270 11.67 5.85 -12.03
CA SER A 270 11.62 4.60 -11.27
C SER A 270 12.98 3.89 -11.21
N PHE A 271 13.75 3.95 -12.30
CA PHE A 271 15.08 3.33 -12.40
C PHE A 271 16.07 3.92 -11.39
N TRP A 272 15.96 5.20 -11.06
CA TRP A 272 16.82 5.85 -10.07
C TRP A 272 16.25 5.80 -8.66
N ILE A 273 14.96 6.06 -8.52
CA ILE A 273 14.31 6.22 -7.21
C ILE A 273 14.12 4.89 -6.50
N GLY A 274 13.72 3.83 -7.22
CA GLY A 274 13.53 2.50 -6.65
C GLY A 274 14.81 1.95 -5.99
N PRO A 275 15.90 1.82 -6.74
CA PRO A 275 17.19 1.36 -6.18
C PRO A 275 17.74 2.26 -5.08
N LEU A 276 17.63 3.60 -5.22
CA LEU A 276 18.08 4.54 -4.20
C LEU A 276 17.33 4.33 -2.88
N SER A 277 16.00 4.18 -2.94
CA SER A 277 15.16 3.94 -1.75
C SER A 277 15.54 2.63 -1.06
N VAL A 278 15.78 1.57 -1.83
CA VAL A 278 16.19 0.26 -1.29
C VAL A 278 17.60 0.30 -0.71
N PHE A 279 18.53 0.99 -1.36
CA PHE A 279 19.89 1.19 -0.85
C PHE A 279 19.87 1.91 0.50
N LEU A 280 19.13 3.00 0.63
CA LEU A 280 18.96 3.73 1.88
C LEU A 280 18.29 2.86 2.96
N ALA A 281 17.24 2.12 2.58
CA ALA A 281 16.57 1.19 3.50
C ALA A 281 17.54 0.11 4.01
N LEU A 282 18.35 -0.49 3.14
CA LEU A 282 19.34 -1.49 3.51
C LEU A 282 20.43 -0.89 4.42
N ALA A 283 20.88 0.34 4.16
CA ALA A 283 21.82 1.05 5.02
C ALA A 283 21.25 1.26 6.43
N PHE A 284 19.98 1.69 6.54
CA PHE A 284 19.33 1.86 7.85
C PHE A 284 19.13 0.52 8.59
N VAL A 285 18.80 -0.55 7.89
CA VAL A 285 18.62 -1.88 8.49
C VAL A 285 19.97 -2.45 8.94
N SER A 286 21.03 -2.35 8.13
CA SER A 286 22.35 -2.91 8.43
C SER A 286 23.02 -2.24 9.63
N THR A 287 22.87 -0.92 9.76
CA THR A 287 23.44 -0.15 10.88
C THR A 287 22.66 -0.29 12.19
N GLN A 288 21.51 -0.98 12.19
CA GLN A 288 20.59 -1.06 13.34
C GLN A 288 20.26 0.33 13.92
N SER A 289 20.16 1.32 13.05
CA SER A 289 19.90 2.70 13.41
C SER A 289 18.65 2.82 14.32
N VAL A 290 18.77 3.60 15.39
CA VAL A 290 17.65 3.97 16.27
C VAL A 290 16.49 4.60 15.46
N VAL A 291 16.82 5.20 14.32
CA VAL A 291 15.87 5.83 13.40
C VAL A 291 15.07 4.81 12.58
N GLY A 292 15.56 3.59 12.39
CA GLY A 292 14.95 2.61 11.50
C GLY A 292 13.56 2.14 11.94
N LYS A 293 13.34 1.93 13.23
CA LYS A 293 12.01 1.51 13.76
C LYS A 293 10.97 2.63 13.64
N PRO A 294 11.25 3.89 14.03
CA PRO A 294 10.37 5.01 13.75
C PRO A 294 10.07 5.18 12.26
N LEU A 295 11.08 5.02 11.38
CA LEU A 295 10.92 5.19 9.95
C LEU A 295 9.85 4.27 9.34
N ALA A 296 9.81 3.00 9.76
CA ALA A 296 8.78 2.06 9.32
C ALA A 296 7.37 2.46 9.75
N SER A 297 7.24 3.15 10.90
CA SER A 297 5.95 3.64 11.41
C SER A 297 5.52 4.94 10.73
N LEU A 298 6.48 5.79 10.37
CA LEU A 298 6.21 7.08 9.72
C LEU A 298 5.50 6.92 8.37
N TYR A 299 5.71 5.80 7.67
CA TYR A 299 5.02 5.51 6.41
C TYR A 299 3.50 5.63 6.51
N PHE A 300 2.91 5.10 7.60
CA PHE A 300 1.47 5.13 7.80
C PHE A 300 0.95 6.46 8.36
N LEU A 301 1.84 7.27 8.91
CA LEU A 301 1.49 8.45 9.67
C LEU A 301 1.72 9.75 8.91
N LEU A 302 2.72 9.82 8.01
CA LEU A 302 3.06 11.03 7.27
C LEU A 302 2.21 11.18 6.00
N PRO A 303 1.35 12.22 5.92
CA PRO A 303 0.56 12.49 4.72
C PRO A 303 1.45 12.93 3.56
N PRO A 304 1.31 12.35 2.36
CA PRO A 304 2.03 12.81 1.17
C PRO A 304 1.84 14.29 0.87
N ALA A 305 0.64 14.82 1.13
CA ALA A 305 0.34 16.22 0.92
C ALA A 305 1.14 17.16 1.82
N LEU A 306 1.40 16.77 3.09
CA LEU A 306 2.20 17.57 4.02
C LEU A 306 3.67 17.60 3.58
N ILE A 307 4.22 16.45 3.18
CA ILE A 307 5.58 16.37 2.64
C ILE A 307 5.69 17.21 1.35
N GLY A 308 4.72 17.07 0.45
CA GLY A 308 4.67 17.82 -0.81
C GLY A 308 4.60 19.32 -0.58
N ALA A 309 3.76 19.78 0.34
CA ALA A 309 3.66 21.21 0.68
C ALA A 309 4.97 21.75 1.29
N GLY A 310 5.59 21.00 2.21
CA GLY A 310 6.88 21.42 2.80
C GLY A 310 7.99 21.55 1.76
N LEU A 311 8.10 20.57 0.86
CA LEU A 311 9.04 20.61 -0.25
C LEU A 311 8.70 21.70 -1.29
N PHE A 312 7.42 21.98 -1.52
CA PHE A 312 6.96 23.07 -2.38
C PHE A 312 7.42 24.43 -1.83
N PHE A 313 7.19 24.72 -0.55
CA PHE A 313 7.69 25.96 0.06
C PHE A 313 9.22 26.06 0.01
N LEU A 314 9.93 24.94 0.18
CA LEU A 314 11.38 24.90 0.02
C LEU A 314 11.81 25.21 -1.41
N SER A 315 11.10 24.69 -2.41
CA SER A 315 11.39 24.94 -3.83
C SER A 315 11.24 26.40 -4.22
N LEU A 316 10.30 27.14 -3.60
CA LEU A 316 10.14 28.57 -3.80
C LEU A 316 11.35 29.38 -3.28
N GLN A 317 12.00 28.90 -2.22
CA GLN A 317 13.19 29.54 -1.65
C GLN A 317 14.49 29.15 -2.38
N THR A 318 14.44 28.08 -3.18
CA THR A 318 15.62 27.56 -3.90
C THR A 318 15.34 27.40 -5.40
N PRO A 319 15.05 28.50 -6.12
CA PRO A 319 14.61 28.43 -7.53
C PRO A 319 15.69 27.89 -8.48
N PHE A 320 16.95 27.81 -8.06
CA PHE A 320 18.05 27.23 -8.81
C PHE A 320 18.06 25.69 -8.80
N ILE A 321 17.26 25.04 -7.93
CA ILE A 321 17.13 23.57 -7.88
C ILE A 321 15.97 23.13 -8.78
N PRO A 322 16.20 22.25 -9.76
CA PRO A 322 15.14 21.78 -10.64
C PRO A 322 14.02 21.05 -9.89
N SER A 323 12.77 21.21 -10.31
CA SER A 323 11.58 20.57 -9.71
C SER A 323 11.69 19.05 -9.63
N ILE A 324 12.39 18.42 -10.58
CA ILE A 324 12.62 16.97 -10.62
C ILE A 324 13.38 16.45 -9.40
N PHE A 325 14.22 17.31 -8.79
CA PHE A 325 14.95 16.96 -7.56
C PHE A 325 13.99 16.83 -6.38
N PHE A 326 13.06 17.78 -6.22
CA PHE A 326 12.03 17.74 -5.17
C PHE A 326 11.06 16.57 -5.40
N LEU A 327 10.71 16.30 -6.65
CA LEU A 327 9.96 15.11 -7.03
C LEU A 327 10.66 13.84 -6.57
N GLY A 328 11.96 13.72 -6.84
CA GLY A 328 12.77 12.57 -6.42
C GLY A 328 12.82 12.41 -4.91
N ILE A 329 13.06 13.49 -4.15
CA ILE A 329 13.04 13.48 -2.68
C ILE A 329 11.69 13.01 -2.16
N MET A 330 10.60 13.58 -2.67
CA MET A 330 9.25 13.22 -2.23
C MET A 330 8.96 11.74 -2.48
N GLN A 331 9.34 11.20 -3.64
CA GLN A 331 9.16 9.78 -3.94
C GLN A 331 10.03 8.89 -3.06
N VAL A 332 11.29 9.24 -2.83
CA VAL A 332 12.17 8.49 -1.92
C VAL A 332 11.60 8.46 -0.50
N LEU A 333 11.19 9.60 0.04
CA LEU A 333 10.59 9.69 1.37
C LEU A 333 9.31 8.86 1.49
N TYR A 334 8.53 8.76 0.42
CA TYR A 334 7.33 7.93 0.36
C TYR A 334 7.64 6.44 0.32
N ILE A 335 8.64 6.01 -0.46
CA ILE A 335 8.96 4.60 -0.73
C ILE A 335 9.86 4.00 0.35
N LEU A 336 10.76 4.80 0.93
CA LEU A 336 11.77 4.35 1.88
C LEU A 336 11.23 3.55 3.07
N PRO A 337 10.15 3.98 3.77
CA PRO A 337 9.58 3.21 4.87
C PRO A 337 9.04 1.84 4.44
N PHE A 338 8.53 1.74 3.22
CA PHE A 338 8.08 0.47 2.63
C PHE A 338 9.25 -0.48 2.41
N ALA A 339 10.28 0.00 1.71
CA ALA A 339 11.49 -0.77 1.47
C ALA A 339 12.14 -1.23 2.78
N TYR A 340 12.17 -0.34 3.79
CA TYR A 340 12.67 -0.67 5.13
C TYR A 340 11.85 -1.80 5.78
N SER A 341 10.52 -1.72 5.76
CA SER A 341 9.65 -2.73 6.39
C SER A 341 9.81 -4.12 5.76
N LEU A 342 10.02 -4.18 4.45
CA LEU A 342 10.26 -5.43 3.72
C LEU A 342 11.62 -6.05 4.04
N LEU A 343 12.64 -5.24 4.32
CA LEU A 343 14.01 -5.70 4.56
C LEU A 343 14.32 -5.95 6.03
N ALA A 344 13.72 -5.20 6.95
CA ALA A 344 14.08 -5.19 8.37
C ALA A 344 13.89 -6.56 9.04
N SER A 345 12.73 -7.20 8.85
CA SER A 345 12.42 -8.49 9.47
C SER A 345 13.31 -9.61 8.97
N PRO A 346 13.45 -9.85 7.63
CA PRO A 346 14.34 -10.88 7.11
C PRO A 346 15.81 -10.65 7.49
N TYR A 347 16.29 -9.41 7.39
CA TYR A 347 17.68 -9.09 7.70
C TYR A 347 18.03 -9.33 9.17
N ASN A 348 17.16 -8.88 10.09
CA ASN A 348 17.34 -9.11 11.52
C ASN A 348 17.31 -10.61 11.85
N SER A 349 16.43 -11.38 11.22
CA SER A 349 16.38 -12.83 11.37
C SER A 349 17.68 -13.52 10.94
N ILE A 350 18.24 -13.13 9.79
CA ILE A 350 19.52 -13.63 9.32
C ILE A 350 20.64 -13.31 10.32
N LYS A 351 20.67 -12.07 10.82
CA LYS A 351 21.69 -11.62 11.75
C LYS A 351 21.61 -12.33 13.09
N THR A 352 20.43 -12.58 13.64
CA THR A 352 20.24 -13.29 14.91
C THR A 352 20.55 -14.78 14.79
N THR A 353 20.18 -15.40 13.66
CA THR A 353 20.36 -16.84 13.44
C THR A 353 21.79 -17.20 13.09
N TYR A 354 22.40 -16.46 12.15
CA TYR A 354 23.73 -16.81 11.61
C TYR A 354 24.88 -15.96 12.16
N GLY A 355 24.56 -14.86 12.85
CA GLY A 355 25.59 -13.96 13.41
C GLY A 355 26.55 -14.63 14.39
N PRO A 356 26.04 -15.38 15.41
CA PRO A 356 26.91 -16.12 16.34
C PRO A 356 27.81 -17.13 15.64
N THR A 357 27.28 -17.87 14.66
CA THR A 357 28.04 -18.87 13.88
C THR A 357 29.13 -18.18 13.04
N ALA A 358 28.82 -17.05 12.41
CA ALA A 358 29.80 -16.28 11.64
C ALA A 358 30.95 -15.75 12.49
N LEU A 359 30.65 -15.34 13.73
CA LEU A 359 31.66 -14.90 14.69
C LEU A 359 32.54 -16.07 15.17
N SER A 360 31.96 -17.23 15.45
CA SER A 360 32.71 -18.42 15.86
C SER A 360 33.64 -18.93 14.74
N LEU A 361 33.28 -18.71 13.48
CA LEU A 361 34.11 -19.05 12.31
C LEU A 361 35.17 -17.97 11.97
N GLY A 362 35.24 -16.88 12.75
CA GLY A 362 36.21 -15.80 12.53
C GLY A 362 36.00 -15.04 11.22
N LEU A 363 34.77 -15.03 10.64
CA LEU A 363 34.52 -14.37 9.37
C LEU A 363 34.60 -12.84 9.52
N SER A 364 35.35 -12.19 8.60
CA SER A 364 35.34 -10.75 8.49
C SER A 364 33.95 -10.22 8.06
N HIS A 365 33.69 -8.92 8.27
CA HIS A 365 32.42 -8.30 7.90
C HIS A 365 32.08 -8.52 6.41
N LEU A 366 33.06 -8.41 5.52
CA LEU A 366 32.87 -8.61 4.08
C LEU A 366 32.58 -10.08 3.74
N GLN A 367 33.32 -11.02 4.35
CA GLN A 367 33.08 -12.45 4.18
C GLN A 367 31.70 -12.86 4.68
N ARG A 368 31.29 -12.35 5.84
CA ARG A 368 29.94 -12.58 6.37
C ARG A 368 28.86 -12.06 5.42
N PHE A 369 29.03 -10.84 4.89
CA PHE A 369 28.09 -10.28 3.92
C PHE A 369 28.01 -11.14 2.66
N ILE A 370 29.12 -11.48 2.02
CA ILE A 370 29.13 -12.21 0.75
C ILE A 370 28.64 -13.65 0.91
N LEU A 371 29.09 -14.36 1.96
CA LEU A 371 28.85 -15.80 2.12
C LEU A 371 27.51 -16.13 2.79
N ILE A 372 27.03 -15.26 3.67
CA ILE A 372 25.84 -15.53 4.49
C ILE A 372 24.71 -14.54 4.19
N GLU A 373 24.97 -13.24 4.34
CA GLU A 373 23.90 -12.26 4.27
C GLU A 373 23.35 -12.10 2.84
N TRP A 374 24.22 -11.91 1.86
CA TRP A 374 23.83 -11.72 0.46
C TRP A 374 22.97 -12.86 -0.11
N PRO A 375 23.34 -14.14 -0.01
CA PRO A 375 22.52 -15.23 -0.55
C PRO A 375 21.14 -15.32 0.08
N LEU A 376 21.01 -14.94 1.35
CA LEU A 376 19.75 -15.01 2.11
C LEU A 376 18.90 -13.75 1.93
N VAL A 377 19.52 -12.56 1.79
CA VAL A 377 18.83 -11.27 1.61
C VAL A 377 18.36 -11.05 0.18
N LYS A 378 18.96 -11.70 -0.82
CA LYS A 378 18.63 -11.45 -2.23
C LYS A 378 17.15 -11.60 -2.60
N ARG A 379 16.38 -12.51 -1.95
CA ARG A 379 14.92 -12.64 -2.17
C ARG A 379 14.15 -11.46 -1.59
N PRO A 380 14.25 -11.12 -0.29
CA PRO A 380 13.65 -9.90 0.24
C PRO A 380 14.08 -8.65 -0.51
N LEU A 381 15.36 -8.60 -0.94
CA LEU A 381 15.89 -7.47 -1.73
C LEU A 381 15.20 -7.37 -3.10
N ALA A 382 15.00 -8.49 -3.80
CA ALA A 382 14.27 -8.50 -5.06
C ALA A 382 12.84 -8.00 -4.88
N THR A 383 12.16 -8.45 -3.82
CA THR A 383 10.80 -7.99 -3.48
C THR A 383 10.78 -6.48 -3.18
N ALA A 384 11.74 -6.00 -2.37
CA ALA A 384 11.85 -4.59 -2.03
C ALA A 384 12.14 -3.73 -3.27
N LEU A 385 13.07 -4.15 -4.15
CA LEU A 385 13.38 -3.44 -5.41
C LEU A 385 12.17 -3.40 -6.34
N GLY A 386 11.55 -4.54 -6.60
CA GLY A 386 10.40 -4.62 -7.49
C GLY A 386 9.23 -3.77 -6.99
N MET A 387 8.95 -3.84 -5.69
CA MET A 387 7.90 -3.05 -5.05
C MET A 387 8.22 -1.55 -5.10
N SER A 388 9.46 -1.16 -4.80
CA SER A 388 9.88 0.25 -4.82
C SER A 388 9.80 0.84 -6.22
N CYS A 389 10.22 0.11 -7.24
CA CYS A 389 10.10 0.55 -8.62
C CYS A 389 8.62 0.67 -9.06
N ALA A 390 7.78 -0.30 -8.73
CA ALA A 390 6.36 -0.26 -9.05
C ALA A 390 5.64 0.91 -8.33
N LEU A 391 5.95 1.12 -7.04
CA LEU A 391 5.43 2.26 -6.28
C LEU A 391 5.88 3.61 -6.85
N SER A 392 7.11 3.72 -7.36
CA SER A 392 7.60 4.96 -7.99
C SER A 392 6.79 5.31 -9.23
N VAL A 393 6.56 4.36 -10.13
CA VAL A 393 5.73 4.57 -11.33
C VAL A 393 4.28 4.84 -10.98
N GLY A 394 3.75 4.15 -9.96
CA GLY A 394 2.35 4.26 -9.53
C GLY A 394 2.03 5.50 -8.67
N ASN A 395 3.03 6.28 -8.26
CA ASN A 395 2.85 7.38 -7.31
C ASN A 395 2.34 8.66 -7.98
N PHE A 396 1.03 8.85 -7.95
CA PHE A 396 0.40 10.06 -8.44
C PHE A 396 0.62 11.27 -7.52
N ALA A 397 0.64 11.07 -6.19
CA ALA A 397 0.69 12.19 -5.25
C ALA A 397 1.93 13.08 -5.44
N SER A 398 3.10 12.49 -5.65
CA SER A 398 4.33 13.26 -5.89
C SER A 398 4.31 14.02 -7.22
N LEU A 399 3.74 13.43 -8.26
CA LEU A 399 3.58 14.09 -9.57
C LEU A 399 2.55 15.22 -9.53
N ALA A 400 1.54 15.14 -8.66
CA ALA A 400 0.58 16.22 -8.46
C ALA A 400 1.26 17.50 -7.89
N PHE A 401 2.26 17.33 -7.00
CA PHE A 401 2.99 18.46 -6.40
C PHE A 401 4.16 18.95 -7.27
N PHE A 402 4.87 18.07 -7.96
CA PHE A 402 6.11 18.39 -8.69
C PHE A 402 6.10 17.77 -10.08
N ASP A 403 5.35 18.35 -10.98
CA ASP A 403 5.36 17.90 -12.37
C ASP A 403 6.30 18.72 -13.23
N SER A 404 6.82 18.09 -14.27
CA SER A 404 7.63 18.77 -15.28
C SER A 404 6.74 19.26 -16.43
N PRO A 405 6.74 20.56 -16.77
CA PRO A 405 5.98 21.05 -17.90
C PRO A 405 6.39 20.33 -19.20
N GLY A 406 5.41 19.80 -19.92
CA GLY A 406 5.58 19.20 -21.25
C GLY A 406 5.82 17.68 -21.29
N THR A 407 6.21 17.03 -20.19
CA THR A 407 6.35 15.56 -20.12
C THR A 407 5.76 15.02 -18.81
N PRO A 408 4.41 14.93 -18.72
CA PRO A 408 3.78 14.41 -17.51
C PRO A 408 4.17 12.96 -17.29
N GLY A 409 4.34 12.56 -16.03
CA GLY A 409 4.48 11.14 -15.69
C GLY A 409 3.21 10.35 -16.06
N LEU A 410 3.35 9.04 -16.28
CA LEU A 410 2.26 8.20 -16.79
C LEU A 410 1.00 8.21 -15.90
N THR A 411 1.14 8.29 -14.58
CA THR A 411 0.00 8.40 -13.65
C THR A 411 -0.69 9.77 -13.73
N LYS A 412 0.05 10.84 -14.01
CA LYS A 412 -0.55 12.17 -14.23
C LYS A 412 -1.28 12.24 -15.55
N LEU A 413 -0.69 11.70 -16.62
CA LEU A 413 -1.36 11.57 -17.92
C LEU A 413 -2.67 10.79 -17.77
N LEU A 414 -2.66 9.67 -17.03
CA LEU A 414 -3.86 8.89 -16.72
C LEU A 414 -4.93 9.77 -16.06
N TYR A 415 -4.55 10.55 -15.04
CA TYR A 415 -5.50 11.42 -14.34
C TYR A 415 -6.11 12.49 -15.26
N GLU A 416 -5.34 13.12 -16.11
CA GLU A 416 -5.81 14.12 -17.07
C GLU A 416 -6.75 13.52 -18.12
N GLN A 417 -6.42 12.32 -18.61
CA GLN A 417 -7.26 11.59 -19.57
C GLN A 417 -8.60 11.13 -18.97
N MET A 418 -8.63 10.77 -17.68
CA MET A 418 -9.89 10.36 -17.02
C MET A 418 -10.99 11.43 -17.11
N GLY A 419 -10.61 12.72 -17.14
CA GLY A 419 -11.55 13.83 -17.22
C GLY A 419 -11.92 14.27 -18.65
N ARG A 420 -11.11 13.91 -19.67
CA ARG A 420 -11.24 14.45 -21.05
C ARG A 420 -11.38 13.37 -22.11
N HIS A 421 -10.63 12.28 -22.00
CA HIS A 421 -10.47 11.22 -23.00
C HIS A 421 -10.53 9.85 -22.32
N PHE A 422 -11.72 9.50 -21.85
CA PHE A 422 -11.92 8.31 -21.02
C PHE A 422 -11.44 7.02 -21.70
N ASP A 423 -11.65 6.85 -22.98
CA ASP A 423 -11.20 5.65 -23.73
C ASP A 423 -9.67 5.55 -23.78
N GLU A 424 -8.96 6.67 -23.94
CA GLU A 424 -7.50 6.69 -23.91
C GLU A 424 -6.96 6.37 -22.50
N SER A 425 -7.68 6.81 -21.46
CA SER A 425 -7.30 6.54 -20.05
C SER A 425 -7.24 5.04 -19.75
N MET A 426 -8.10 4.23 -20.39
CA MET A 426 -8.09 2.79 -20.21
C MET A 426 -6.79 2.15 -20.68
N ILE A 427 -6.23 2.62 -21.80
CA ILE A 427 -4.96 2.10 -22.34
C ILE A 427 -3.79 2.56 -21.49
N THR A 428 -3.79 3.82 -21.08
CA THR A 428 -2.77 4.36 -20.18
C THR A 428 -2.77 3.57 -18.85
N ALA A 429 -3.94 3.23 -18.33
CA ALA A 429 -4.11 2.40 -17.15
C ALA A 429 -3.59 0.98 -17.35
N LEU A 430 -3.87 0.36 -18.50
CA LEU A 430 -3.37 -0.98 -18.84
C LEU A 430 -1.84 -1.00 -18.96
N LEU A 431 -1.25 -0.01 -19.64
CA LEU A 431 0.21 0.14 -19.73
C LEU A 431 0.83 0.35 -18.35
N LEU A 432 0.22 1.16 -17.52
CA LEU A 432 0.66 1.40 -16.15
C LEU A 432 0.66 0.13 -15.31
N LEU A 433 -0.41 -0.68 -15.39
CA LEU A 433 -0.48 -2.00 -14.75
C LEU A 433 0.63 -2.94 -15.22
N PHE A 434 0.82 -3.00 -16.54
CA PHE A 434 1.81 -3.87 -17.16
C PHE A 434 3.24 -3.47 -16.74
N CYS A 435 3.54 -2.17 -16.73
CA CYS A 435 4.82 -1.65 -16.26
C CYS A 435 5.06 -1.98 -14.79
N CYS A 436 4.09 -1.75 -13.91
CA CYS A 436 4.22 -2.07 -12.49
C CYS A 436 4.45 -3.56 -12.27
N TYR A 437 3.75 -4.43 -13.01
CA TYR A 437 3.93 -5.87 -12.93
C TYR A 437 5.32 -6.32 -13.40
N ILE A 438 5.79 -5.80 -14.54
CA ILE A 438 7.13 -6.11 -15.06
C ILE A 438 8.20 -5.64 -14.08
N LEU A 439 8.11 -4.39 -13.60
CA LEU A 439 9.07 -3.83 -12.65
C LEU A 439 9.12 -4.62 -11.35
N TYR A 440 7.98 -5.15 -10.91
CA TYR A 440 7.92 -6.03 -9.74
C TYR A 440 8.62 -7.37 -9.98
N GLN A 441 8.43 -7.99 -11.15
CA GLN A 441 8.98 -9.30 -11.46
C GLN A 441 10.45 -9.26 -11.88
N LEU A 442 10.90 -8.18 -12.51
CA LEU A 442 12.23 -8.04 -13.08
C LEU A 442 13.37 -8.32 -12.07
N PRO A 443 13.40 -7.75 -10.86
CA PRO A 443 14.43 -8.05 -9.88
C PRO A 443 14.45 -9.51 -9.42
N HIS A 444 13.27 -10.15 -9.33
CA HIS A 444 13.18 -11.57 -9.00
C HIS A 444 13.83 -12.43 -10.07
N TRP A 445 13.63 -12.07 -11.33
CA TRP A 445 14.20 -12.78 -12.47
C TRP A 445 15.72 -12.54 -12.57
N VAL A 446 16.17 -11.30 -12.46
CA VAL A 446 17.60 -10.91 -12.52
C VAL A 446 18.41 -11.54 -11.39
N LEU A 447 17.89 -11.52 -10.16
CA LEU A 447 18.56 -12.09 -9.00
C LEU A 447 18.41 -13.63 -8.90
N ARG A 448 17.79 -14.28 -9.91
CA ARG A 448 17.55 -15.72 -9.97
C ARG A 448 16.96 -16.27 -8.66
N THR A 449 15.95 -15.58 -8.14
CA THR A 449 15.31 -15.96 -6.88
C THR A 449 14.27 -17.08 -7.03
N HIS A 450 14.26 -17.78 -8.18
CA HIS A 450 13.35 -18.87 -8.45
C HIS A 450 13.51 -20.00 -7.43
N ASP A 451 12.39 -20.50 -6.94
CA ASP A 451 12.34 -21.53 -5.92
C ASP A 451 13.01 -22.83 -6.37
N ARG A 452 14.17 -23.11 -5.79
CA ARG A 452 14.68 -24.50 -5.74
C ARG A 452 14.09 -25.29 -4.55
N THR A 453 13.08 -24.76 -3.86
CA THR A 453 12.46 -25.41 -2.68
C THR A 453 10.97 -25.68 -2.89
N ALA A 454 10.57 -26.07 -4.11
CA ALA A 454 9.32 -26.77 -4.36
C ALA A 454 9.66 -28.17 -4.89
N SER A 455 10.29 -28.97 -4.09
CA SER A 455 10.30 -30.42 -4.17
C SER A 455 10.06 -30.99 -2.77
N PRO A 456 9.35 -32.10 -2.69
CA PRO A 456 8.13 -32.38 -1.93
C PRO A 456 8.38 -32.49 -0.44
#